data_7ee514ae0c7e74e4cc15f2fdac3fe625
#
_entry.id   7ee514ae0c7e74e4cc15f2fdac3fe625
#
_cell.length_a   1.000
_cell.length_b   1.000
_cell.length_c   1.000
_cell.angle_alpha   90.00
_cell.angle_beta   90.00
_cell.angle_gamma   90.00
#
_symmetry.space_group_name_H-M   'P 1'
#
loop_
_entity.id
_entity.type
_entity.pdbx_description
1 polymer ?
#
loop_
_entity_poly.entity_id
_entity_poly.type
_entity_poly.pdbx_seq_one_letter_code
_entity_poly.pdbx_strand_id
1 'polypeptide(L)'
;MSDTWTIGELAERAADALRGHAQPVNGRVREVPGARLIRWYTTIGLVDPPLTRRGRIARYGRRHLLQLVAVKRLQAQGMSIARIQVALAGATDAALEATAGLPGHRTAAPAPRSP
;
A
#
# COMPACT_ATOMS: atom_id res chain seq x y z
N MET A 1 1.44 21.06 -2.32
CA MET A 1 1.34 20.45 -1.44
C MET A 1 1.78 19.18 -1.46
N SER A 2 2.59 18.82 -0.92
CA SER A 2 3.06 17.62 -1.04
C SER A 2 2.33 16.64 -0.39
N ASP A 3 2.10 15.62 -0.90
CA ASP A 3 1.40 14.60 -0.28
C ASP A 3 2.35 13.58 0.22
N THR A 4 3.10 13.95 1.20
CA THR A 4 4.00 12.97 1.80
C THR A 4 3.64 12.82 3.26
N TRP A 5 4.03 11.69 3.82
CA TRP A 5 3.65 11.34 5.17
C TRP A 5 4.83 10.74 5.92
N THR A 6 4.79 10.82 7.22
CA THR A 6 5.77 10.09 8.04
C THR A 6 5.33 8.63 8.03
N ILE A 7 6.16 7.76 8.55
CA ILE A 7 5.84 6.35 8.55
C ILE A 7 4.60 6.09 9.41
N GLY A 8 4.41 6.83 10.49
CA GLY A 8 3.21 6.68 11.31
C GLY A 8 1.96 7.11 10.57
N GLU A 9 2.05 8.21 9.84
CA GLU A 9 0.92 8.68 9.05
C GLU A 9 0.61 7.71 7.92
N LEU A 10 1.64 7.13 7.32
CA LEU A 10 1.44 6.13 6.28
C LEU A 10 0.70 4.93 6.85
N ALA A 11 1.10 4.49 8.03
CA ALA A 11 0.45 3.35 8.67
C ALA A 11 -1.04 3.65 8.92
N GLU A 12 -1.35 4.87 9.33
CA GLU A 12 -2.73 5.24 9.58
C GLU A 12 -3.54 5.26 8.30
N ARG A 13 -2.97 5.76 7.23
CA ARG A 13 -3.68 5.81 5.98
C ARG A 13 -3.90 4.41 5.42
N ALA A 14 -2.95 3.53 5.61
CA ALA A 14 -3.10 2.16 5.16
C ALA A 14 -4.21 1.47 5.97
N ALA A 15 -4.26 1.75 7.27
CA ALA A 15 -5.29 1.16 8.11
C ALA A 15 -6.67 1.61 7.65
N ASP A 16 -6.80 2.90 7.32
CA ASP A 16 -8.07 3.42 6.84
C ASP A 16 -8.46 2.76 5.52
N ALA A 17 -7.54 2.62 4.62
CA ALA A 17 -7.83 2.02 3.33
C ALA A 17 -8.22 0.56 3.48
N LEU A 18 -7.54 -0.16 4.34
CA LEU A 18 -7.82 -1.57 4.52
C LEU A 18 -9.14 -1.77 5.24
N ARG A 19 -9.52 -0.81 6.08
CA ARG A 19 -10.74 -0.96 6.79
C ARG A 19 -11.90 -0.93 5.84
N GLY A 20 -11.81 -0.18 4.83
CA GLY A 20 -12.87 -0.11 3.87
C GLY A 20 -13.07 -1.38 3.10
N HIS A 21 -12.04 -2.18 2.95
CA HIS A 21 -12.19 -3.35 2.20
C HIS A 21 -12.20 -4.56 3.04
N ALA A 22 -12.00 -4.44 4.19
CA ALA A 22 -11.83 -5.57 4.99
C ALA A 22 -12.87 -6.45 5.23
N GLN A 23 -12.76 -7.41 5.36
CA GLN A 23 -13.67 -8.22 5.56
C GLN A 23 -13.29 -9.11 6.48
N PRO A 24 -13.23 -9.15 7.39
CA PRO A 24 -12.79 -9.84 8.39
C PRO A 24 -13.25 -11.08 8.56
N VAL A 25 -13.15 -11.71 7.99
CA VAL A 25 -13.44 -12.90 8.14
C VAL A 25 -13.35 -13.38 9.42
N ASN A 26 -12.63 -13.65 10.10
CA ASN A 26 -12.54 -14.15 11.29
C ASN A 26 -12.20 -13.23 12.14
N GLY A 27 -12.29 -12.35 12.02
CA GLY A 27 -11.93 -11.43 12.88
C GLY A 27 -10.73 -11.37 13.46
N ARG A 28 -9.92 -11.90 13.25
CA ARG A 28 -8.79 -11.81 13.84
C ARG A 28 -8.04 -11.15 13.15
N VAL A 29 -7.84 -10.59 12.87
CA VAL A 29 -7.05 -10.07 12.19
C VAL A 29 -6.85 -9.06 11.81
N ARG A 30 -6.61 -8.62 11.58
CA ARG A 30 -6.36 -7.68 11.10
C ARG A 30 -5.23 -7.13 11.37
N GLU A 31 -4.34 -7.36 11.14
CA GLU A 31 -3.28 -6.88 11.33
C GLU A 31 -3.08 -5.67 10.61
N VAL A 32 -3.10 -4.58 11.06
CA VAL A 32 -2.84 -3.38 10.39
C VAL A 32 -1.38 -3.15 10.39
N PRO A 33 -0.78 -2.82 9.33
CA PRO A 33 0.65 -2.64 9.27
C PRO A 33 1.09 -1.46 10.11
N GLY A 34 1.99 -1.67 10.99
CA GLY A 34 2.57 -0.61 11.77
C GLY A 34 3.94 -0.26 11.24
N ALA A 35 4.60 0.68 11.87
CA ALA A 35 5.91 1.14 11.41
C ALA A 35 6.91 0.02 11.27
N ARG A 36 6.95 -0.89 12.24
CA ARG A 36 7.88 -1.97 12.17
C ARG A 36 7.61 -2.83 10.96
N LEU A 37 6.39 -3.16 10.64
CA LEU A 37 6.07 -4.00 9.50
C LEU A 37 6.39 -3.26 8.20
N ILE A 38 6.12 -1.96 8.15
CA ILE A 38 6.42 -1.18 6.97
C ILE A 38 7.92 -1.18 6.70
N ARG A 39 8.73 -1.07 7.75
CA ARG A 39 10.17 -1.10 7.57
C ARG A 39 10.62 -2.45 7.06
N TRP A 40 10.00 -3.52 7.53
CA TRP A 40 10.36 -4.85 7.08
C TRP A 40 10.00 -5.02 5.60
N TYR A 41 8.82 -4.54 5.21
CA TYR A 41 8.43 -4.62 3.80
C TYR A 41 9.39 -3.81 2.93
N THR A 42 9.90 -2.70 3.46
CA THR A 42 10.86 -1.92 2.71
C THR A 42 12.16 -2.70 2.56
N THR A 43 12.57 -3.37 3.62
CA THR A 43 13.79 -4.15 3.59
C THR A 43 13.72 -5.27 2.56
N ILE A 44 12.58 -5.92 2.42
CA ILE A 44 12.48 -7.02 1.48
C ILE A 44 11.99 -6.60 0.12
N GLY A 45 11.87 -5.29 -0.10
CA GLY A 45 11.53 -4.82 -1.44
C GLY A 45 10.08 -4.76 -1.81
N LEU A 46 9.17 -4.94 -0.86
CA LEU A 46 7.76 -4.85 -1.18
C LEU A 46 7.29 -3.40 -1.15
N VAL A 47 7.97 -2.56 -0.39
CA VAL A 47 7.64 -1.15 -0.33
C VAL A 47 8.91 -0.39 -0.68
N ASP A 48 8.79 0.61 -1.51
CA ASP A 48 9.95 1.39 -1.92
C ASP A 48 10.57 2.11 -0.73
N PRO A 49 11.82 2.48 -0.85
CA PRO A 49 12.46 3.27 0.21
C PRO A 49 11.76 4.62 0.31
N PRO A 50 11.92 5.32 1.42
CA PRO A 50 11.25 6.61 1.56
C PRO A 50 11.71 7.58 0.49
N LEU A 51 10.84 8.53 0.18
CA LEU A 51 11.16 9.53 -0.82
C LEU A 51 12.31 10.41 -0.34
N THR A 52 12.30 10.80 0.88
CA THR A 52 13.37 11.62 1.43
C THR A 52 13.56 11.29 2.88
N ARG A 53 14.66 11.77 3.44
CA ARG A 53 14.92 11.51 4.79
C ARG A 53 15.53 12.73 5.33
N ARG A 54 14.92 13.54 6.08
CA ARG A 54 15.50 14.65 6.60
C ARG A 54 15.79 14.37 7.98
N GLY A 55 16.91 14.31 8.35
CA GLY A 55 17.37 13.98 9.65
C GLY A 55 16.92 12.59 9.91
N ARG A 56 16.11 12.41 10.90
CA ARG A 56 15.71 11.10 11.14
C ARG A 56 14.35 10.86 10.65
N ILE A 57 13.70 11.76 9.96
CA ILE A 57 12.35 11.60 9.52
C ILE A 57 12.27 11.21 8.08
N ALA A 58 11.75 10.03 7.84
CA ALA A 58 11.56 9.55 6.49
C ALA A 58 10.20 9.97 6.00
N ARG A 59 10.08 10.30 4.74
CA ARG A 59 8.80 10.72 4.15
C ARG A 59 8.40 9.73 3.06
N TYR A 60 7.12 9.41 3.04
CA TYR A 60 6.57 8.44 2.12
C TYR A 60 5.43 9.08 1.33
N GLY A 61 5.17 8.60 0.16
CA GLY A 61 4.13 9.16 -0.69
C GLY A 61 3.05 8.17 -1.06
N ARG A 62 2.23 8.55 -2.01
CA ARG A 62 1.11 7.72 -2.40
C ARG A 62 1.51 6.35 -2.90
N ARG A 63 2.58 6.26 -3.66
CA ARG A 63 3.00 4.95 -4.18
C ARG A 63 3.28 3.98 -3.03
N HIS A 64 3.86 4.48 -1.94
CA HIS A 64 4.14 3.63 -0.80
C HIS A 64 2.83 3.13 -0.19
N LEU A 65 1.81 4.00 -0.16
CA LEU A 65 0.52 3.60 0.35
C LEU A 65 -0.08 2.51 -0.52
N LEU A 66 0.00 2.68 -1.83
CA LEU A 66 -0.52 1.70 -2.75
C LEU A 66 0.19 0.36 -2.58
N GLN A 67 1.50 0.39 -2.43
CA GLN A 67 2.25 -0.84 -2.24
C GLN A 67 1.83 -1.54 -0.96
N LEU A 68 1.71 -0.78 0.11
CA LEU A 68 1.37 -1.36 1.39
C LEU A 68 -0.02 -1.99 1.37
N VAL A 69 -1.00 -1.29 0.83
CA VAL A 69 -2.36 -1.81 0.76
C VAL A 69 -2.42 -3.02 -0.16
N ALA A 70 -1.72 -2.95 -1.30
CA ALA A 70 -1.72 -4.06 -2.24
C ALA A 70 -1.15 -5.32 -1.58
N VAL A 71 -0.06 -5.18 -0.84
CA VAL A 71 0.53 -6.33 -0.17
C VAL A 71 -0.48 -6.95 0.80
N LYS A 72 -1.13 -6.12 1.59
CA LYS A 72 -2.05 -6.66 2.59
C LYS A 72 -3.27 -7.30 1.93
N ARG A 73 -3.73 -6.74 0.83
CA ARG A 73 -4.86 -7.34 0.15
C ARG A 73 -4.51 -8.68 -0.47
N LEU A 74 -3.31 -8.78 -1.04
CA LEU A 74 -2.88 -10.05 -1.61
C LEU A 74 -2.66 -11.10 -0.53
N GLN A 75 -2.18 -10.68 0.63
CA GLN A 75 -2.03 -11.61 1.73
C GLN A 75 -3.41 -12.11 2.17
N ALA A 76 -4.40 -11.23 2.19
CA ALA A 76 -5.73 -11.64 2.56
C ALA A 76 -6.31 -12.66 1.58
N GLN A 77 -5.81 -12.66 0.35
CA GLN A 77 -6.25 -13.60 -0.64
C GLN A 77 -5.45 -14.90 -0.57
N GLY A 78 -4.55 -15.01 0.37
CA GLY A 78 -3.79 -16.23 0.54
C GLY A 78 -2.42 -16.28 -0.10
N MET A 79 -1.98 -15.19 -0.69
CA MET A 79 -0.69 -15.21 -1.33
C MET A 79 0.44 -15.11 -0.34
N SER A 80 1.50 -15.85 -0.56
CA SER A 80 2.66 -15.81 0.30
C SER A 80 3.46 -14.56 -0.02
N ILE A 81 4.30 -14.15 0.89
CA ILE A 81 5.15 -12.99 0.67
C ILE A 81 6.00 -13.19 -0.57
N ALA A 82 6.55 -14.38 -0.78
CA ALA A 82 7.38 -14.62 -1.93
C ALA A 82 6.60 -14.44 -3.23
N ARG A 83 5.36 -14.90 -3.26
CA ARG A 83 4.57 -14.71 -4.45
C ARG A 83 4.18 -13.28 -4.66
N ILE A 84 3.92 -12.56 -3.59
CA ILE A 84 3.59 -11.15 -3.69
C ILE A 84 4.77 -10.37 -4.22
N GLN A 85 5.99 -10.73 -3.82
CA GLN A 85 7.17 -10.06 -4.32
C GLN A 85 7.25 -10.19 -5.83
N VAL A 86 6.95 -11.37 -6.34
CA VAL A 86 6.99 -11.57 -7.77
C VAL A 86 5.85 -10.80 -8.44
N ALA A 87 4.67 -10.87 -7.87
CA ALA A 87 3.50 -10.24 -8.49
C ALA A 87 3.63 -8.73 -8.56
N LEU A 88 4.25 -8.13 -7.57
CA LEU A 88 4.35 -6.68 -7.53
C LEU A 88 5.67 -6.12 -8.01
N ALA A 89 6.59 -6.98 -8.42
CA ALA A 89 7.88 -6.51 -8.90
C ALA A 89 7.69 -5.62 -10.11
N GLY A 90 8.19 -4.42 -10.05
CA GLY A 90 8.08 -3.50 -11.17
C GLY A 90 6.69 -2.97 -11.44
N ALA A 91 5.76 -3.15 -10.52
CA ALA A 91 4.39 -2.73 -10.77
C ALA A 91 4.29 -1.22 -10.93
N THR A 92 3.47 -0.80 -11.88
CA THR A 92 3.24 0.61 -12.08
C THR A 92 2.24 1.09 -11.04
N ASP A 93 2.09 2.39 -10.91
CA ASP A 93 1.10 2.93 -10.00
C ASP A 93 -0.29 2.46 -10.38
N ALA A 94 -0.60 2.42 -11.66
CA ALA A 94 -1.90 1.96 -12.10
C ALA A 94 -2.15 0.51 -11.71
N ALA A 95 -1.14 -0.33 -11.84
CA ALA A 95 -1.28 -1.72 -11.46
C ALA A 95 -1.46 -1.83 -9.95
N LEU A 96 -0.74 -1.01 -9.20
CA LEU A 96 -0.88 -1.02 -7.76
C LEU A 96 -2.25 -0.52 -7.34
N GLU A 97 -2.76 0.49 -8.02
CA GLU A 97 -4.09 1.01 -7.71
C GLU A 97 -5.14 -0.07 -7.91
N ALA A 98 -5.01 -0.81 -8.97
CA ALA A 98 -5.95 -1.88 -9.25
C ALA A 98 -5.87 -2.96 -8.19
N THR A 99 -4.68 -3.35 -7.80
CA THR A 99 -4.51 -4.40 -6.81
C THR A 99 -4.95 -3.91 -5.43
N ALA A 100 -4.64 -2.68 -5.10
CA ALA A 100 -4.99 -2.14 -3.82
C ALA A 100 -6.48 -1.80 -3.74
N GLY A 101 -7.12 -1.68 -4.86
CA GLY A 101 -8.53 -1.32 -4.87
C GLY A 101 -8.76 0.13 -4.53
N LEU A 102 -7.75 0.97 -4.70
CA LEU A 102 -7.88 2.38 -4.41
C LEU A 102 -8.00 3.16 -5.70
N PRO A 103 -8.86 4.12 -5.76
CA PRO A 103 -9.08 4.86 -6.99
C PRO A 103 -7.88 5.71 -7.32
N GLY A 104 -7.72 5.95 -8.55
CA GLY A 104 -6.65 6.78 -9.02
C GLY A 104 -6.83 8.14 -8.47
N HIS A 105 -5.68 8.79 -8.24
CA HIS A 105 -5.71 9.96 -7.73
C HIS A 105 -6.34 10.93 -8.56
N ARG A 106 -6.29 10.93 -9.73
CA ARG A 106 -6.74 11.84 -10.51
C ARG A 106 -7.91 11.57 -10.99
N THR A 107 -8.52 11.39 -10.70
CA THR A 107 -9.67 11.21 -11.14
C THR A 107 -10.02 11.27 -12.39
N ALA A 108 -9.83 11.71 -12.85
CA ALA A 108 -10.11 11.88 -14.05
C ALA A 108 -10.58 10.85 -14.73
N ALA A 109 -10.61 10.45 -14.95
CA ALA A 109 -10.87 9.58 -15.58
C ALA A 109 -11.75 9.04 -16.03
N PRO A 110 -12.23 8.96 -16.36
CA PRO A 110 -13.01 8.59 -16.87
C PRO A 110 -13.19 7.46 -17.44
N ALA A 111 -13.29 7.08 -17.52
CA ALA A 111 -13.45 6.21 -17.99
C ALA A 111 -13.91 5.58 -18.71
N PRO A 112 -14.25 5.33 -19.08
CA PRO A 112 -14.62 4.76 -19.65
C PRO A 112 -14.99 3.86 -20.14
N ARG A 113 -15.12 3.54 -20.24
CA ARG A 113 -15.30 2.74 -20.60
C ARG A 113 -15.96 2.15 -21.01
N SER A 114 -16.27 1.87 -21.19
CA SER A 114 -16.85 1.24 -21.50
C SER A 114 -17.15 0.83 -22.00
N PRO A 115 -17.45 0.63 -22.40
CA PRO A 115 -17.82 0.11 -22.96
C PRO A 115 -18.19 -0.04 -23.25
#